data_076405cb59610e81ee0cc78abe1aec26
#
_entry.id   076405cb59610e81ee0cc78abe1aec26
#
_cell.length_a   1.000
_cell.length_b   1.000
_cell.length_c   1.000
_cell.angle_alpha   90.00
_cell.angle_beta   90.00
_cell.angle_gamma   90.00
#
_symmetry.space_group_name_H-M   'P 1'
#
loop_
_entity.id
_entity.type
_entity.pdbx_description
1 polymer ?
#
loop_
_entity_poly.entity_id
_entity_poly.type
_entity_poly.pdbx_seq_one_letter_code
_entity_poly.pdbx_strand_id
1 'polypeptide(L)'
;LRLKTTPIAMQLFERVDDMLAVPKIRRPKGTVHTTDQIVGQAARLGFTVGITVDDLVGQQCGAVIGLAPQDATFQAGQAFTGVWFATPADAAAHQKAMTCVPHGRYTAMAVSPLAAGRLPAPDIALVYANPAQMILLVNGLQWAGYKKLEWGAVGESACADSWGRALATGEPSLALPCFPERRYG
;
A
#
# COMPACT_ATOMS: atom_id res chain seq x y z
N LEU A 1 -12.20 16.41 -9.31
CA LEU A 1 -11.06 16.48 -8.37
C LEU A 1 -9.76 16.97 -9.01
N ARG A 2 -9.57 16.81 -10.31
CA ARG A 2 -8.33 17.14 -11.03
C ARG A 2 -7.09 16.55 -10.33
N LEU A 3 -7.11 15.25 -10.05
CA LEU A 3 -5.99 14.54 -9.43
C LEU A 3 -4.76 14.61 -10.34
N LYS A 4 -3.58 14.70 -9.73
CA LYS A 4 -2.29 14.71 -10.44
C LYS A 4 -1.95 13.35 -11.05
N THR A 5 -2.38 12.28 -10.38
CA THR A 5 -2.20 10.91 -10.83
C THR A 5 -3.55 10.20 -10.92
N THR A 6 -3.61 9.14 -11.74
CA THR A 6 -4.82 8.33 -11.83
C THR A 6 -5.03 7.53 -10.54
N PRO A 7 -6.28 7.33 -10.09
CA PRO A 7 -6.60 6.34 -9.08
C PRO A 7 -6.14 4.94 -9.50
N ILE A 8 -5.69 4.14 -8.54
CA ILE A 8 -5.06 2.85 -8.78
C ILE A 8 -5.90 1.76 -8.11
N ALA A 9 -6.21 0.72 -8.86
CA ALA A 9 -6.73 -0.53 -8.31
C ALA A 9 -5.55 -1.39 -7.83
N MET A 10 -5.69 -2.04 -6.66
CA MET A 10 -4.77 -3.03 -6.14
C MET A 10 -5.53 -4.32 -5.85
N GLN A 11 -4.94 -5.45 -6.21
CA GLN A 11 -5.50 -6.78 -5.95
C GLN A 11 -4.41 -7.72 -5.44
N LEU A 12 -4.73 -8.46 -4.38
CA LEU A 12 -3.91 -9.55 -3.86
C LEU A 12 -4.34 -10.87 -4.50
N PHE A 13 -3.39 -11.77 -4.71
CA PHE A 13 -3.63 -13.07 -5.33
C PHE A 13 -3.07 -14.20 -4.46
N GLU A 14 -3.86 -15.25 -4.29
CA GLU A 14 -3.43 -16.45 -3.58
C GLU A 14 -2.46 -17.27 -4.43
N ARG A 15 -2.55 -17.15 -5.77
CA ARG A 15 -1.69 -17.86 -6.73
C ARG A 15 -1.03 -16.88 -7.69
N VAL A 16 0.26 -17.09 -7.93
CA VAL A 16 1.02 -16.28 -8.91
C VAL A 16 0.44 -16.41 -10.32
N ASP A 17 -0.02 -17.59 -10.70
CA ASP A 17 -0.58 -17.84 -12.03
C ASP A 17 -1.85 -16.99 -12.30
N ASP A 18 -2.68 -16.78 -11.28
CA ASP A 18 -3.87 -15.94 -11.40
C ASP A 18 -3.49 -14.47 -11.61
N MET A 19 -2.45 -14.01 -10.94
CA MET A 19 -1.88 -12.68 -11.17
C MET A 19 -1.29 -12.57 -12.59
N LEU A 20 -0.58 -13.58 -13.06
CA LEU A 20 0.03 -13.58 -14.41
C LEU A 20 -1.03 -13.63 -15.52
N ALA A 21 -2.23 -14.13 -15.26
CA ALA A 21 -3.34 -14.14 -16.19
C ALA A 21 -4.01 -12.76 -16.38
N VAL A 22 -3.68 -11.77 -15.55
CA VAL A 22 -4.23 -10.41 -15.66
C VAL A 22 -3.82 -9.78 -17.00
N PRO A 23 -4.77 -9.19 -17.77
CA PRO A 23 -4.46 -8.61 -19.06
C PRO A 23 -3.40 -7.51 -18.99
N LYS A 24 -2.40 -7.58 -19.90
CA LYS A 24 -1.29 -6.62 -20.00
C LYS A 24 -0.43 -6.51 -18.73
N ILE A 25 -0.43 -7.54 -17.89
CA ILE A 25 0.43 -7.59 -16.72
C ILE A 25 1.90 -7.49 -17.13
N ARG A 26 2.67 -6.72 -16.37
CA ARG A 26 4.11 -6.60 -16.51
C ARG A 26 4.75 -7.03 -15.20
N ARG A 27 5.86 -7.76 -15.30
CA ARG A 27 6.74 -7.99 -14.16
C ARG A 27 7.83 -6.94 -14.14
N PRO A 28 8.28 -6.47 -12.98
CA PRO A 28 9.45 -5.62 -12.89
C PRO A 28 10.66 -6.30 -13.53
N LYS A 29 11.51 -5.52 -14.20
CA LYS A 29 12.78 -6.03 -14.74
C LYS A 29 13.90 -5.76 -13.76
N GLY A 30 14.69 -6.77 -13.47
CA GLY A 30 15.82 -6.68 -12.53
C GLY A 30 15.34 -6.72 -11.08
N THR A 31 16.31 -6.67 -10.18
CA THR A 31 16.03 -6.75 -8.77
C THR A 31 15.40 -5.47 -8.24
N VAL A 32 14.27 -5.62 -7.66
CA VAL A 32 13.99 -5.12 -6.36
C VAL A 32 13.45 -3.70 -6.35
N HIS A 33 12.16 -3.62 -6.22
CA HIS A 33 11.42 -2.37 -6.11
C HIS A 33 10.79 -2.26 -4.72
N THR A 34 10.62 -1.05 -4.24
CA THR A 34 9.71 -0.80 -3.13
C THR A 34 8.26 -0.83 -3.63
N THR A 35 7.30 -1.13 -2.77
CA THR A 35 5.88 -1.17 -3.18
C THR A 35 5.39 0.16 -3.74
N ASP A 36 5.89 1.29 -3.20
CA ASP A 36 5.58 2.63 -3.71
C ASP A 36 6.10 2.86 -5.15
N GLN A 37 7.24 2.29 -5.51
CA GLN A 37 7.73 2.33 -6.89
C GLN A 37 6.82 1.55 -7.84
N ILE A 38 6.30 0.41 -7.41
CA ILE A 38 5.36 -0.40 -8.17
C ILE A 38 4.04 0.36 -8.37
N VAL A 39 3.49 0.90 -7.30
CA VAL A 39 2.29 1.75 -7.35
C VAL A 39 2.52 2.98 -8.24
N GLY A 40 3.69 3.61 -8.14
CA GLY A 40 4.08 4.73 -8.97
C GLY A 40 4.11 4.44 -10.47
N GLN A 41 4.46 3.22 -10.86
CA GLN A 41 4.40 2.80 -12.28
C GLN A 41 2.96 2.77 -12.79
N ALA A 42 2.01 2.31 -11.98
CA ALA A 42 0.59 2.36 -12.33
C ALA A 42 0.08 3.81 -12.35
N ALA A 43 0.38 4.59 -11.30
CA ALA A 43 -0.13 5.95 -11.13
C ALA A 43 0.32 6.92 -12.23
N ARG A 44 1.59 6.83 -12.64
CA ARG A 44 2.22 7.80 -13.52
C ARG A 44 2.37 7.33 -14.96
N LEU A 45 2.59 6.03 -15.15
CA LEU A 45 2.89 5.47 -16.47
C LEU A 45 1.72 4.66 -17.03
N GLY A 46 0.66 4.45 -16.26
CA GLY A 46 -0.52 3.71 -16.70
C GLY A 46 -0.29 2.20 -16.84
N PHE A 47 0.76 1.66 -16.23
CA PHE A 47 1.10 0.25 -16.34
C PHE A 47 0.24 -0.61 -15.41
N THR A 48 -0.02 -1.85 -15.82
CA THR A 48 -0.49 -2.91 -14.95
C THR A 48 0.73 -3.73 -14.55
N VAL A 49 1.05 -3.74 -13.27
CA VAL A 49 2.29 -4.34 -12.74
C VAL A 49 1.93 -5.39 -11.70
N GLY A 50 2.45 -6.60 -11.88
CA GLY A 50 2.31 -7.69 -10.93
C GLY A 50 3.65 -8.02 -10.28
N ILE A 51 3.62 -8.30 -8.98
CA ILE A 51 4.80 -8.63 -8.18
C ILE A 51 4.56 -9.83 -7.25
N THR A 52 5.66 -10.46 -6.87
CA THR A 52 5.76 -11.38 -5.75
C THR A 52 6.72 -10.81 -4.71
N VAL A 53 6.93 -11.50 -3.60
CA VAL A 53 7.89 -11.07 -2.58
C VAL A 53 9.31 -10.92 -3.14
N ASP A 54 9.69 -11.75 -4.12
CA ASP A 54 11.03 -11.72 -4.73
C ASP A 54 11.34 -10.46 -5.53
N ASP A 55 10.32 -9.70 -5.89
CA ASP A 55 10.47 -8.43 -6.62
C ASP A 55 10.63 -7.23 -5.66
N LEU A 56 10.59 -7.44 -4.34
CA LEU A 56 10.61 -6.37 -3.35
C LEU A 56 11.97 -6.20 -2.67
N VAL A 57 12.43 -4.94 -2.59
CA VAL A 57 13.53 -4.54 -1.69
C VAL A 57 12.97 -4.38 -0.29
N GLY A 58 13.53 -5.13 0.64
CA GLY A 58 13.08 -5.04 2.02
C GLY A 58 11.69 -5.65 2.22
N GLN A 59 11.58 -6.59 3.10
CA GLN A 59 10.35 -7.35 3.29
C GLN A 59 9.24 -6.57 4.00
N GLN A 60 9.56 -5.40 4.59
CA GLN A 60 8.60 -4.67 5.43
C GLN A 60 7.32 -4.28 4.69
N CYS A 61 7.43 -3.67 3.49
CA CYS A 61 6.24 -3.35 2.72
C CYS A 61 5.50 -4.60 2.23
N GLY A 62 6.24 -5.69 1.93
CA GLY A 62 5.65 -6.99 1.62
C GLY A 62 4.90 -7.59 2.80
N ALA A 63 5.43 -7.42 4.01
CA ALA A 63 4.80 -7.88 5.24
C ALA A 63 3.50 -7.14 5.56
N VAL A 64 3.42 -5.85 5.25
CA VAL A 64 2.19 -5.05 5.41
C VAL A 64 1.02 -5.62 4.62
N ILE A 65 1.27 -6.07 3.41
CA ILE A 65 0.26 -6.63 2.49
C ILE A 65 0.19 -8.15 2.49
N GLY A 66 0.86 -8.82 3.43
CA GLY A 66 0.78 -10.26 3.63
C GLY A 66 1.62 -11.13 2.68
N LEU A 67 2.48 -10.54 1.83
CA LEU A 67 3.35 -11.28 0.92
C LEU A 67 4.61 -11.84 1.59
N ALA A 68 4.99 -11.30 2.74
CA ALA A 68 6.16 -11.71 3.52
C ALA A 68 5.81 -11.84 5.00
N PRO A 69 6.56 -12.64 5.78
CA PRO A 69 6.46 -12.61 7.22
C PRO A 69 7.00 -11.28 7.77
N GLN A 70 6.58 -10.94 8.98
CA GLN A 70 7.13 -9.80 9.71
C GLN A 70 8.61 -10.05 10.05
N ASP A 71 9.47 -9.11 9.72
CA ASP A 71 10.90 -9.20 10.02
C ASP A 71 11.17 -8.98 11.51
N ALA A 72 12.00 -9.84 12.12
CA ALA A 72 12.31 -9.78 13.55
C ALA A 72 13.03 -8.49 13.97
N THR A 73 13.86 -7.94 13.10
CA THR A 73 14.61 -6.69 13.35
C THR A 73 13.65 -5.49 13.44
N PHE A 74 12.64 -5.47 12.57
CA PHE A 74 11.58 -4.46 12.64
C PHE A 74 10.71 -4.66 13.87
N GLN A 75 10.31 -5.89 14.17
CA GLN A 75 9.49 -6.20 15.36
C GLN A 75 10.19 -5.82 16.67
N ALA A 76 11.52 -5.94 16.72
CA ALA A 76 12.34 -5.51 17.85
C ALA A 76 12.59 -3.99 17.88
N GLY A 77 12.11 -3.24 16.90
CA GLY A 77 12.28 -1.79 16.80
C GLY A 77 13.68 -1.33 16.36
N GLN A 78 14.59 -2.26 16.08
CA GLN A 78 15.99 -1.94 15.79
C GLN A 78 16.16 -1.14 14.50
N ALA A 79 15.35 -1.44 13.48
CA ALA A 79 15.48 -0.83 12.15
C ALA A 79 15.16 0.68 12.13
N PHE A 80 14.34 1.17 13.04
CA PHE A 80 13.85 2.56 13.04
C PHE A 80 14.34 3.40 14.21
N THR A 81 15.07 2.80 15.14
CA THR A 81 15.68 3.52 16.26
C THR A 81 16.78 4.45 15.75
N GLY A 82 16.76 5.69 16.21
CA GLY A 82 17.68 6.73 15.78
C GLY A 82 17.31 7.42 14.46
N VAL A 83 16.26 6.94 13.76
CA VAL A 83 15.74 7.56 12.53
C VAL A 83 14.38 8.18 12.77
N TRP A 84 13.40 7.39 13.21
CA TRP A 84 12.01 7.81 13.45
C TRP A 84 11.63 7.77 14.93
N PHE A 85 12.28 6.92 15.70
CA PHE A 85 12.03 6.73 17.12
C PHE A 85 13.32 6.89 17.93
N ALA A 86 13.20 7.48 19.11
CA ALA A 86 14.33 7.69 20.00
C ALA A 86 14.82 6.37 20.64
N THR A 87 13.91 5.43 20.89
CA THR A 87 14.22 4.16 21.54
C THR A 87 13.71 2.95 20.75
N PRO A 88 14.36 1.78 20.90
CA PRO A 88 13.86 0.53 20.33
C PRO A 88 12.48 0.14 20.85
N ALA A 89 12.18 0.47 22.10
CA ALA A 89 10.90 0.16 22.73
C ALA A 89 9.74 0.91 22.03
N ASP A 90 9.92 2.20 21.74
CA ASP A 90 8.91 2.99 21.04
C ASP A 90 8.72 2.50 19.59
N ALA A 91 9.82 2.19 18.91
CA ALA A 91 9.77 1.62 17.56
C ALA A 91 9.08 0.26 17.54
N ALA A 92 9.38 -0.64 18.50
CA ALA A 92 8.74 -1.95 18.61
C ALA A 92 7.24 -1.81 18.94
N ALA A 93 6.87 -0.89 19.82
CA ALA A 93 5.47 -0.62 20.15
C ALA A 93 4.69 -0.14 18.91
N HIS A 94 5.29 0.75 18.11
CA HIS A 94 4.72 1.18 16.85
C HIS A 94 4.55 0.02 15.84
N GLN A 95 5.59 -0.81 15.65
CA GLN A 95 5.51 -1.96 14.76
C GLN A 95 4.39 -2.93 15.16
N LYS A 96 4.24 -3.18 16.46
CA LYS A 96 3.19 -4.03 16.99
C LYS A 96 1.78 -3.46 16.80
N ALA A 97 1.65 -2.14 16.76
CA ALA A 97 0.37 -1.45 16.56
C ALA A 97 -0.07 -1.37 15.11
N MET A 98 0.84 -1.62 14.13
CA MET A 98 0.50 -1.57 12.72
C MET A 98 -0.51 -2.65 12.32
N THR A 99 -1.51 -2.25 11.55
CA THR A 99 -2.44 -3.19 10.94
C THR A 99 -1.85 -3.73 9.65
N CYS A 100 -1.63 -5.04 9.59
CA CYS A 100 -1.09 -5.72 8.44
C CYS A 100 -2.00 -6.87 8.00
N VAL A 101 -1.97 -7.20 6.72
CA VAL A 101 -2.61 -8.41 6.21
C VAL A 101 -1.86 -9.64 6.73
N PRO A 102 -2.52 -10.65 7.32
CA PRO A 102 -1.84 -11.85 7.78
C PRO A 102 -1.07 -12.55 6.66
N HIS A 103 0.20 -12.91 6.94
CA HIS A 103 1.03 -13.66 6.00
C HIS A 103 0.54 -15.09 5.81
N GLY A 104 0.72 -15.64 4.60
CA GLY A 104 0.48 -17.05 4.27
C GLY A 104 -0.71 -17.31 3.35
N ARG A 105 -1.58 -16.33 3.14
CA ARG A 105 -2.70 -16.46 2.21
C ARG A 105 -2.34 -16.00 0.79
N TYR A 106 -1.66 -14.88 0.67
CA TYR A 106 -1.38 -14.27 -0.63
C TYR A 106 0.07 -14.47 -1.02
N THR A 107 0.32 -14.71 -2.31
CA THR A 107 1.65 -14.93 -2.88
C THR A 107 2.03 -13.86 -3.91
N ALA A 108 1.07 -13.07 -4.36
CA ALA A 108 1.29 -12.03 -5.36
C ALA A 108 0.35 -10.85 -5.17
N MET A 109 0.73 -9.72 -5.75
CA MET A 109 -0.07 -8.50 -5.83
C MET A 109 0.00 -7.94 -7.25
N ALA A 110 -1.09 -7.34 -7.72
CA ALA A 110 -1.06 -6.51 -8.91
C ALA A 110 -1.67 -5.13 -8.66
N VAL A 111 -1.15 -4.13 -9.37
CA VAL A 111 -1.69 -2.77 -9.41
C VAL A 111 -1.97 -2.37 -10.85
N SER A 112 -3.01 -1.58 -11.06
CA SER A 112 -3.40 -1.07 -12.37
C SER A 112 -4.11 0.27 -12.23
N PRO A 113 -4.08 1.17 -13.22
CA PRO A 113 -5.01 2.28 -13.24
C PRO A 113 -6.45 1.77 -13.06
N LEU A 114 -7.19 2.34 -12.11
CA LEU A 114 -8.56 1.90 -11.80
C LEU A 114 -9.46 1.96 -13.03
N ALA A 115 -9.36 3.05 -13.81
CA ALA A 115 -10.15 3.24 -15.02
C ALA A 115 -9.82 2.24 -16.15
N ALA A 116 -8.70 1.52 -16.05
CA ALA A 116 -8.33 0.53 -17.05
C ALA A 116 -9.13 -0.77 -16.94
N GLY A 117 -9.77 -1.04 -15.78
CA GLY A 117 -10.63 -2.21 -15.54
C GLY A 117 -9.94 -3.55 -15.76
N ARG A 118 -8.61 -3.63 -15.50
CA ARG A 118 -7.84 -4.85 -15.82
C ARG A 118 -7.78 -5.87 -14.69
N LEU A 119 -7.92 -5.40 -13.46
CA LEU A 119 -7.98 -6.29 -12.30
C LEU A 119 -9.42 -6.81 -12.14
N PRO A 120 -9.64 -8.13 -12.09
CA PRO A 120 -10.99 -8.70 -12.11
C PRO A 120 -11.76 -8.42 -10.82
N ALA A 121 -11.08 -8.35 -9.69
CA ALA A 121 -11.69 -8.11 -8.38
C ALA A 121 -10.74 -7.30 -7.48
N PRO A 122 -10.57 -5.99 -7.73
CA PRO A 122 -9.69 -5.17 -6.91
C PRO A 122 -10.14 -5.17 -5.44
N ASP A 123 -9.20 -5.39 -4.53
CA ASP A 123 -9.45 -5.35 -3.09
C ASP A 123 -9.59 -3.92 -2.58
N ILE A 124 -8.76 -3.01 -3.10
CA ILE A 124 -8.79 -1.59 -2.74
C ILE A 124 -8.53 -0.68 -3.95
N ALA A 125 -8.98 0.57 -3.80
CA ALA A 125 -8.61 1.67 -4.68
C ALA A 125 -7.75 2.69 -3.93
N LEU A 126 -6.59 3.03 -4.48
CA LEU A 126 -5.66 4.02 -3.94
C LEU A 126 -5.83 5.35 -4.67
N VAL A 127 -5.92 6.43 -3.91
CA VAL A 127 -6.03 7.79 -4.44
C VAL A 127 -4.99 8.68 -3.78
N TYR A 128 -4.05 9.20 -4.57
CA TYR A 128 -3.15 10.24 -4.12
C TYR A 128 -3.79 11.60 -4.34
N ALA A 129 -3.89 12.40 -3.30
CA ALA A 129 -4.56 13.68 -3.32
C ALA A 129 -3.84 14.70 -2.44
N ASN A 130 -3.88 15.95 -2.83
CA ASN A 130 -3.46 17.04 -1.94
C ASN A 130 -4.56 17.31 -0.87
N PRO A 131 -4.26 18.10 0.18
CA PRO A 131 -5.21 18.33 1.25
C PRO A 131 -6.58 18.85 0.81
N ALA A 132 -6.64 19.76 -0.17
CA ALA A 132 -7.90 20.31 -0.68
C ALA A 132 -8.74 19.26 -1.42
N GLN A 133 -8.09 18.40 -2.20
CA GLN A 133 -8.75 17.28 -2.86
C GLN A 133 -9.20 16.22 -1.85
N MET A 134 -8.39 15.98 -0.79
CA MET A 134 -8.70 15.02 0.25
C MET A 134 -9.98 15.41 1.03
N ILE A 135 -10.19 16.68 1.31
CA ILE A 135 -11.44 17.17 1.94
C ILE A 135 -12.67 16.73 1.12
N LEU A 136 -12.61 16.87 -0.20
CA LEU A 136 -13.71 16.48 -1.08
C LEU A 136 -13.92 14.97 -1.12
N LEU A 137 -12.83 14.18 -1.09
CA LEU A 137 -12.91 12.73 -1.03
C LEU A 137 -13.54 12.25 0.28
N VAL A 138 -13.09 12.80 1.41
CA VAL A 138 -13.64 12.49 2.74
C VAL A 138 -15.12 12.85 2.81
N ASN A 139 -15.50 14.02 2.33
CA ASN A 139 -16.91 14.43 2.27
C ASN A 139 -17.73 13.47 1.39
N GLY A 140 -17.19 13.04 0.26
CA GLY A 140 -17.86 12.07 -0.61
C GLY A 140 -18.06 10.71 0.06
N LEU A 141 -17.09 10.24 0.83
CA LEU A 141 -17.23 9.02 1.62
C LEU A 141 -18.29 9.13 2.71
N GLN A 142 -18.41 10.31 3.34
CA GLN A 142 -19.37 10.55 4.39
C GLN A 142 -20.80 10.81 3.88
N TRP A 143 -20.96 11.15 2.61
CA TRP A 143 -22.27 11.36 1.99
C TRP A 143 -23.17 10.11 2.04
N ALA A 144 -22.57 8.92 1.89
CA ALA A 144 -23.28 7.64 1.94
C ALA A 144 -23.59 7.15 3.37
N GLY A 145 -23.14 7.87 4.39
CA GLY A 145 -23.30 7.54 5.80
C GLY A 145 -22.13 8.00 6.63
N TYR A 146 -22.35 8.34 7.89
CA TYR A 146 -21.26 8.74 8.77
C TYR A 146 -20.26 7.58 8.97
N LYS A 147 -19.01 7.83 8.62
CA LYS A 147 -17.89 6.94 8.95
C LYS A 147 -16.78 7.77 9.59
N LYS A 148 -16.33 7.34 10.76
CA LYS A 148 -15.10 7.87 11.35
C LYS A 148 -13.93 7.30 10.58
N LEU A 149 -13.13 8.17 9.96
CA LEU A 149 -11.88 7.76 9.33
C LEU A 149 -10.76 7.80 10.38
N GLU A 150 -10.03 6.70 10.49
CA GLU A 150 -8.79 6.66 11.23
C GLU A 150 -7.62 6.88 10.26
N TRP A 151 -6.60 7.59 10.71
CA TRP A 151 -5.44 7.89 9.89
C TRP A 151 -4.17 7.96 10.72
N GLY A 152 -3.04 7.64 10.09
CA GLY A 152 -1.73 7.70 10.68
C GLY A 152 -0.91 8.87 10.16
N ALA A 153 -0.03 9.40 11.00
CA ALA A 153 0.87 10.49 10.65
C ALA A 153 2.36 10.09 10.67
N VAL A 154 2.65 8.85 10.99
CA VAL A 154 4.03 8.33 10.99
C VAL A 154 4.39 7.92 9.57
N GLY A 155 5.34 8.61 8.95
CA GLY A 155 5.74 8.34 7.56
C GLY A 155 6.22 6.92 7.30
N GLU A 156 6.71 6.24 8.32
CA GLU A 156 7.16 4.85 8.31
C GLU A 156 6.02 3.85 8.11
N SER A 157 4.85 4.14 8.65
CA SER A 157 3.69 3.27 8.62
C SER A 157 2.69 3.63 7.52
N ALA A 158 3.02 4.55 6.62
CA ALA A 158 2.09 5.02 5.59
C ALA A 158 1.42 3.88 4.82
N CYS A 159 2.16 2.83 4.45
CA CYS A 159 1.61 1.65 3.78
C CYS A 159 0.68 0.84 4.71
N ALA A 160 1.04 0.69 6.00
CA ALA A 160 0.23 -0.04 6.95
C ALA A 160 -1.05 0.73 7.32
N ASP A 161 -0.93 2.03 7.58
CA ASP A 161 -2.05 2.89 7.96
C ASP A 161 -3.05 3.12 6.81
N SER A 162 -2.62 3.00 5.56
CA SER A 162 -3.49 3.09 4.38
C SER A 162 -3.82 1.72 3.79
N TRP A 163 -2.88 1.10 3.09
CA TRP A 163 -3.14 -0.13 2.33
C TRP A 163 -3.39 -1.33 3.22
N GLY A 164 -2.49 -1.56 4.19
CA GLY A 164 -2.58 -2.68 5.10
C GLY A 164 -3.89 -2.66 5.87
N ARG A 165 -4.26 -1.49 6.42
CA ARG A 165 -5.51 -1.32 7.13
C ARG A 165 -6.72 -1.52 6.21
N ALA A 166 -6.75 -0.88 5.04
CA ALA A 166 -7.86 -1.03 4.10
C ALA A 166 -8.02 -2.47 3.63
N LEU A 167 -6.92 -3.16 3.32
CA LEU A 167 -6.92 -4.57 2.92
C LEU A 167 -7.36 -5.51 4.05
N ALA A 168 -6.92 -5.25 5.28
CA ALA A 168 -7.22 -6.12 6.42
C ALA A 168 -8.62 -5.90 6.99
N THR A 169 -9.17 -4.69 6.91
CA THR A 169 -10.44 -4.33 7.55
C THR A 169 -11.60 -4.13 6.57
N GLY A 170 -11.33 -3.91 5.29
CA GLY A 170 -12.32 -3.48 4.29
C GLY A 170 -12.81 -2.05 4.49
N GLU A 171 -12.22 -1.29 5.42
CA GLU A 171 -12.64 0.07 5.73
C GLU A 171 -11.76 1.11 5.02
N PRO A 172 -12.34 2.26 4.58
CA PRO A 172 -11.55 3.36 4.06
C PRO A 172 -10.50 3.81 5.08
N SER A 173 -9.30 4.02 4.61
CA SER A 173 -8.17 4.46 5.44
C SER A 173 -7.46 5.64 4.79
N LEU A 174 -6.82 6.46 5.60
CA LEU A 174 -6.08 7.63 5.19
C LEU A 174 -4.73 7.65 5.89
N ALA A 175 -3.67 7.92 5.16
CA ALA A 175 -2.35 8.17 5.73
C ALA A 175 -1.61 9.27 4.98
N LEU A 176 -0.64 9.87 5.63
CA LEU A 176 0.35 10.67 4.93
C LEU A 176 1.24 9.73 4.11
N PRO A 177 1.52 10.03 2.84
CA PRO A 177 2.33 9.15 2.01
C PRO A 177 3.77 9.10 2.53
N CYS A 178 4.44 7.97 2.36
CA CYS A 178 5.87 7.85 2.63
C CYS A 178 6.69 8.73 1.68
N PHE A 179 7.96 8.91 2.00
CA PHE A 179 8.81 9.89 1.31
C PHE A 179 8.79 9.81 -0.23
N PRO A 180 8.88 8.63 -0.86
CA PRO A 180 8.85 8.53 -2.32
C PRO A 180 7.49 8.85 -2.94
N GLU A 181 6.40 8.63 -2.22
CA GLU A 181 5.03 8.80 -2.73
C GLU A 181 4.54 10.25 -2.71
N ARG A 182 5.17 11.13 -1.94
CA ARG A 182 4.77 12.55 -1.80
C ARG A 182 4.62 13.29 -3.13
N ARG A 183 5.31 12.84 -4.16
CA ARG A 183 5.25 13.41 -5.51
C ARG A 183 4.02 13.00 -6.31
N TYR A 184 3.19 12.07 -5.81
CA TYR A 184 2.02 11.54 -6.53
C TYR A 184 0.74 12.35 -6.25
N GLY A 185 0.69 13.04 -5.11
CA GLY A 185 -0.43 13.92 -4.72
C GLY A 185 -0.37 15.34 -5.26
#